data_f81cacd54b012e8ff5336588fb153c64
#
_entry.id   f81cacd54b012e8ff5336588fb153c64
#
_cell.length_a   1.000
_cell.length_b   1.000
_cell.length_c   1.000
_cell.angle_alpha   90.00
_cell.angle_beta   90.00
_cell.angle_gamma   90.00
#
_symmetry.space_group_name_H-M   'P 1'
#
loop_
_entity.id
_entity.type
_entity.pdbx_description
1 polymer ?
#
loop_
_entity_poly.entity_id
_entity_poly.type
_entity_poly.pdbx_seq_one_letter_code
_entity_poly.pdbx_strand_id
1 'polypeptide(L)'
;MKNNKLTRRALLKGALITAGSVAAAPILGQTHKTQSAVGAIPRVVTGSSQKLSYGPSMGIAKLNANENPYGPSPMALRAMEEAIKSGSYYVSAVPKLKAIIAERNNVTPEHILIGSGSSAPLQWLATKVTRKGHILGPDLFWDTTTKMGSANNDYGIKRLAKTKDLSIDLTSMYNKMSSDIEMVQVTNPNNPTGLTLSPKDLRLFCKKASKKAIVLIDEAYNELTSNPDENTMIPLINEGYNVVVARTFSKIYGLAGMRVGYMIADPELISKISSFGLGDYSLNQAGVAAAIASYNDEKFLRYSKEKIVEARDMLRDAVKENGLKPLPTSTNFMFVDLGSLNAEEFRKEMEKEKVLVRGIYQDYVNWSRVSTGKIADVKQYIKAVSYTHLRAHETRGNLVCRRLVGKK
;
A
#
# COMPACT_ATOMS: atom_id res chain seq x y z
N MET A 1 3.08 28.04 47.11
CA MET A 1 1.69 27.67 46.82
C MET A 1 1.62 26.22 46.45
N LYS A 2 0.78 25.44 47.15
CA LYS A 2 0.88 23.97 47.27
C LYS A 2 0.45 23.19 46.04
N ASN A 3 1.29 22.26 45.56
CA ASN A 3 1.03 21.21 44.61
C ASN A 3 0.08 20.16 45.22
N ASN A 4 -1.08 19.91 44.61
CA ASN A 4 -1.92 18.75 44.92
C ASN A 4 -1.74 17.68 43.84
N LYS A 5 -0.95 16.65 44.15
CA LYS A 5 -0.91 15.39 43.41
C LYS A 5 -2.01 14.47 43.94
N LEU A 6 -3.06 14.23 43.15
CA LEU A 6 -4.04 13.18 43.38
C LEU A 6 -3.43 11.81 43.02
N THR A 7 -3.24 10.98 44.03
CA THR A 7 -2.73 9.62 43.90
C THR A 7 -3.84 8.63 43.62
N ARG A 8 -3.57 7.63 42.78
CA ARG A 8 -4.43 6.51 42.34
C ARG A 8 -5.08 5.67 43.46
N ARG A 9 -4.87 6.00 44.75
CA ARG A 9 -5.39 5.27 45.92
C ARG A 9 -6.75 5.76 46.40
N ALA A 10 -7.29 6.86 45.87
CA ALA A 10 -8.56 7.44 46.33
C ALA A 10 -9.82 6.93 45.59
N LEU A 11 -9.65 6.11 44.52
CA LEU A 11 -10.77 5.63 43.67
C LEU A 11 -11.29 4.23 44.06
N LEU A 12 -10.74 3.59 45.11
CA LEU A 12 -11.11 2.21 45.50
C LEU A 12 -11.83 2.10 46.87
N LYS A 13 -12.35 3.21 47.42
CA LYS A 13 -13.07 3.18 48.70
C LYS A 13 -14.50 3.78 48.60
N GLY A 14 -15.30 3.28 47.67
CA GLY A 14 -16.67 3.80 47.53
C GLY A 14 -17.68 2.80 46.99
N ALA A 15 -17.62 1.53 47.40
CA ALA A 15 -18.67 0.56 47.06
C ALA A 15 -18.70 -0.59 48.08
N LEU A 16 -19.22 -0.32 49.28
CA LEU A 16 -19.70 -1.33 50.21
C LEU A 16 -20.71 -0.63 51.16
N ILE A 17 -21.89 -1.23 51.25
CA ILE A 17 -23.01 -1.11 52.16
C ILE A 17 -24.31 -0.93 51.36
N THR A 18 -25.04 -2.04 51.19
CA THR A 18 -26.23 -2.36 51.98
C THR A 18 -26.69 -3.79 51.67
N ALA A 19 -26.49 -4.69 52.61
CA ALA A 19 -27.19 -5.97 52.70
C ALA A 19 -28.49 -5.75 53.46
N GLY A 20 -29.60 -5.92 52.76
CA GLY A 20 -30.95 -5.98 53.38
C GLY A 20 -31.46 -7.41 53.32
N SER A 21 -31.57 -8.00 54.50
CA SER A 21 -32.19 -9.30 54.74
C SER A 21 -33.69 -9.29 54.44
N VAL A 22 -34.18 -10.21 53.59
CA VAL A 22 -35.60 -10.57 53.49
C VAL A 22 -35.75 -12.07 53.61
N ALA A 23 -36.67 -12.45 54.51
CA ALA A 23 -36.97 -13.77 54.99
C ALA A 23 -37.48 -14.75 53.90
N ALA A 24 -37.13 -16.01 54.08
CA ALA A 24 -37.59 -17.12 53.27
C ALA A 24 -39.02 -17.53 53.64
N ALA A 25 -39.87 -17.71 52.62
CA ALA A 25 -41.08 -18.52 52.69
C ALA A 25 -41.03 -19.63 51.62
N PRO A 26 -41.48 -20.83 51.92
CA PRO A 26 -41.35 -21.97 50.98
C PRO A 26 -42.50 -21.95 49.98
N ILE A 27 -42.17 -22.01 48.70
CA ILE A 27 -43.14 -22.26 47.63
C ILE A 27 -42.89 -23.58 47.01
N LEU A 28 -43.93 -24.40 47.06
CA LEU A 28 -44.08 -25.74 46.45
C LEU A 28 -43.78 -25.72 44.96
N GLY A 29 -43.27 -26.88 44.53
CA GLY A 29 -42.78 -27.16 43.17
C GLY A 29 -43.75 -26.87 42.04
N GLN A 30 -43.19 -26.20 41.05
CA GLN A 30 -43.60 -26.29 39.65
C GLN A 30 -42.35 -26.54 38.80
N THR A 31 -42.36 -27.67 38.14
CA THR A 31 -41.34 -28.03 37.14
C THR A 31 -41.47 -27.08 35.93
N HIS A 32 -40.77 -25.97 35.94
CA HIS A 32 -40.58 -25.17 34.73
C HIS A 32 -39.47 -25.80 33.90
N LYS A 33 -39.85 -26.34 32.75
CA LYS A 33 -38.91 -26.60 31.64
C LYS A 33 -38.22 -25.25 31.36
N THR A 34 -36.96 -25.14 31.76
CA THR A 34 -36.08 -24.06 31.29
C THR A 34 -35.84 -24.26 29.80
N GLN A 35 -36.70 -23.68 28.97
CA GLN A 35 -36.27 -23.30 27.62
C GLN A 35 -35.18 -22.27 27.81
N SER A 36 -33.93 -22.66 27.51
CA SER A 36 -32.85 -21.68 27.35
C SER A 36 -33.26 -20.73 26.23
N ALA A 37 -33.70 -19.54 26.62
CA ALA A 37 -33.84 -18.42 25.72
C ALA A 37 -32.42 -18.11 25.24
N VAL A 38 -32.02 -18.66 24.08
CA VAL A 38 -30.93 -18.10 23.29
C VAL A 38 -31.37 -16.66 23.04
N GLY A 39 -30.78 -15.73 23.76
CA GLY A 39 -31.07 -14.32 23.60
C GLY A 39 -30.99 -13.95 22.13
N ALA A 40 -32.09 -13.44 21.59
CA ALA A 40 -32.11 -12.95 20.22
C ALA A 40 -30.96 -11.96 20.08
N ILE A 41 -30.02 -12.27 19.19
CA ILE A 41 -28.94 -11.35 18.82
C ILE A 41 -29.64 -10.02 18.42
N PRO A 42 -29.35 -8.89 19.08
CA PRO A 42 -29.97 -7.64 18.71
C PRO A 42 -29.80 -7.42 17.22
N ARG A 43 -30.90 -7.34 16.47
CA ARG A 43 -30.85 -6.87 15.10
C ARG A 43 -30.26 -5.48 15.15
N VAL A 44 -29.06 -5.31 14.64
CA VAL A 44 -28.53 -3.99 14.31
C VAL A 44 -29.46 -3.43 13.24
N VAL A 45 -30.40 -2.57 13.66
CA VAL A 45 -31.24 -1.80 12.75
C VAL A 45 -30.30 -0.77 12.13
N THR A 46 -29.63 -1.15 11.04
CA THR A 46 -28.99 -0.18 10.16
C THR A 46 -30.11 0.63 9.54
N GLY A 47 -30.25 1.88 9.97
CA GLY A 47 -31.35 2.78 9.59
C GLY A 47 -31.35 3.26 8.15
N SER A 48 -30.78 2.49 7.23
CA SER A 48 -31.00 2.67 5.78
C SER A 48 -30.95 1.32 5.09
N SER A 49 -31.88 1.08 4.19
CA SER A 49 -31.92 -0.05 3.27
C SER A 49 -30.81 0.02 2.20
N GLN A 50 -29.78 0.83 2.38
CA GLN A 50 -28.65 0.90 1.45
C GLN A 50 -27.89 -0.43 1.49
N LYS A 51 -27.99 -1.15 0.37
CA LYS A 51 -27.17 -2.34 0.12
C LYS A 51 -25.69 -1.96 0.22
N LEU A 52 -24.95 -2.58 1.12
CA LEU A 52 -23.51 -2.37 1.21
C LEU A 52 -22.85 -2.69 -0.13
N SER A 53 -22.09 -1.74 -0.65
CA SER A 53 -21.31 -1.92 -1.89
C SER A 53 -19.85 -2.17 -1.55
N TYR A 54 -19.31 -3.25 -2.07
CA TYR A 54 -17.88 -3.60 -1.96
C TYR A 54 -17.21 -3.28 -3.30
N GLY A 55 -16.21 -2.40 -3.28
CA GLY A 55 -15.53 -1.93 -4.49
C GLY A 55 -16.12 -0.63 -5.06
N PRO A 56 -15.72 -0.20 -6.27
CA PRO A 56 -16.20 1.01 -6.91
C PRO A 56 -17.68 0.86 -7.31
N SER A 57 -18.42 1.96 -7.22
CA SER A 57 -19.81 1.99 -7.72
C SER A 57 -19.84 1.73 -9.23
N MET A 58 -20.95 1.16 -9.70
CA MET A 58 -21.13 0.87 -11.13
C MET A 58 -20.95 2.13 -12.00
N GLY A 59 -20.20 2.02 -13.08
CA GLY A 59 -19.93 3.11 -14.01
C GLY A 59 -18.83 4.08 -13.56
N ILE A 60 -18.15 3.80 -12.44
CA ILE A 60 -16.96 4.57 -12.01
C ILE A 60 -15.69 3.81 -12.40
N ALA A 61 -14.86 4.41 -13.25
CA ALA A 61 -13.52 3.94 -13.56
C ALA A 61 -12.55 4.33 -12.42
N LYS A 62 -12.25 3.39 -11.51
CA LYS A 62 -11.36 3.62 -10.37
C LYS A 62 -9.90 3.39 -10.75
N LEU A 63 -9.21 4.43 -11.20
CA LEU A 63 -7.84 4.40 -11.73
C LEU A 63 -6.84 5.20 -10.86
N ASN A 64 -7.06 5.29 -9.56
CA ASN A 64 -6.30 6.18 -8.67
C ASN A 64 -5.44 5.48 -7.59
N ALA A 65 -5.50 4.14 -7.46
CA ALA A 65 -4.93 3.44 -6.31
C ALA A 65 -3.99 2.27 -6.65
N ASN A 66 -3.63 2.07 -7.94
CA ASN A 66 -2.74 1.00 -8.40
C ASN A 66 -3.22 -0.40 -7.96
N GLU A 67 -4.53 -0.62 -8.00
CA GLU A 67 -5.15 -1.92 -7.74
C GLU A 67 -5.11 -2.80 -8.99
N ASN A 68 -5.22 -4.11 -8.83
CA ASN A 68 -5.46 -5.04 -9.91
C ASN A 68 -6.95 -5.45 -9.89
N PRO A 69 -7.78 -4.93 -10.78
CA PRO A 69 -9.23 -5.17 -10.75
C PRO A 69 -9.64 -6.55 -11.29
N TYR A 70 -8.69 -7.37 -11.72
CA TYR A 70 -8.92 -8.73 -12.20
C TYR A 70 -8.87 -9.79 -11.11
N GLY A 71 -8.29 -9.47 -9.94
CA GLY A 71 -8.25 -10.34 -8.78
C GLY A 71 -9.33 -10.01 -7.73
N PRO A 72 -9.45 -10.87 -6.72
CA PRO A 72 -8.67 -12.09 -6.46
C PRO A 72 -8.85 -13.22 -7.49
N SER A 73 -7.85 -14.14 -7.61
CA SER A 73 -7.98 -15.31 -8.47
C SER A 73 -9.09 -16.27 -7.99
N PRO A 74 -9.64 -17.13 -8.87
CA PRO A 74 -10.60 -18.15 -8.44
C PRO A 74 -10.05 -19.09 -7.36
N MET A 75 -8.74 -19.37 -7.35
CA MET A 75 -8.11 -20.17 -6.29
C MET A 75 -8.09 -19.40 -4.96
N ALA A 76 -7.74 -18.13 -4.99
CA ALA A 76 -7.76 -17.28 -3.81
C ALA A 76 -9.17 -17.12 -3.22
N LEU A 77 -10.18 -16.93 -4.07
CA LEU A 77 -11.58 -16.83 -3.63
C LEU A 77 -12.02 -18.09 -2.88
N ARG A 78 -11.80 -19.29 -3.43
CA ARG A 78 -12.12 -20.55 -2.74
C ARG A 78 -11.37 -20.71 -1.42
N ALA A 79 -10.09 -20.32 -1.39
CA ALA A 79 -9.30 -20.40 -0.16
C ALA A 79 -9.82 -19.43 0.92
N MET A 80 -10.28 -18.24 0.54
CA MET A 80 -10.91 -17.29 1.45
C MET A 80 -12.23 -17.81 2.00
N GLU A 81 -13.10 -18.34 1.15
CA GLU A 81 -14.40 -18.92 1.54
C GLU A 81 -14.22 -20.04 2.56
N GLU A 82 -13.20 -20.89 2.41
CA GLU A 82 -12.90 -21.92 3.37
C GLU A 82 -12.34 -21.35 4.68
N ALA A 83 -11.41 -20.41 4.58
CA ALA A 83 -10.76 -19.82 5.76
C ALA A 83 -11.72 -19.01 6.66
N ILE A 84 -12.73 -18.36 6.09
CA ILE A 84 -13.72 -17.56 6.84
C ILE A 84 -14.51 -18.43 7.83
N LYS A 85 -14.72 -19.72 7.56
CA LYS A 85 -15.40 -20.64 8.47
C LYS A 85 -14.68 -20.77 9.83
N SER A 86 -13.37 -20.49 9.85
CA SER A 86 -12.54 -20.48 11.06
C SER A 86 -12.20 -19.05 11.54
N GLY A 87 -12.98 -18.06 11.14
CA GLY A 87 -12.72 -16.64 11.45
C GLY A 87 -12.81 -16.27 12.94
N SER A 88 -13.30 -17.17 13.80
CA SER A 88 -13.31 -17.02 15.27
C SER A 88 -11.93 -17.29 15.91
N TYR A 89 -10.98 -17.84 15.16
CA TYR A 89 -9.63 -18.16 15.64
C TYR A 89 -8.57 -17.25 15.01
N TYR A 90 -7.48 -17.04 15.74
CA TYR A 90 -6.31 -16.38 15.17
C TYR A 90 -5.69 -17.23 14.06
N VAL A 91 -5.05 -16.57 13.10
CA VAL A 91 -4.44 -17.23 11.96
C VAL A 91 -3.31 -18.18 12.38
N SER A 92 -3.33 -19.41 11.87
CA SER A 92 -2.31 -20.42 12.13
C SER A 92 -1.46 -20.79 10.89
N ALA A 93 -1.88 -20.34 9.70
CA ALA A 93 -1.24 -20.70 8.42
C ALA A 93 -0.02 -19.85 8.03
N VAL A 94 0.39 -18.90 8.87
CA VAL A 94 1.53 -17.99 8.59
C VAL A 94 2.84 -18.76 8.37
N PRO A 95 3.20 -19.81 9.15
CA PRO A 95 4.39 -20.61 8.88
C PRO A 95 4.40 -21.22 7.47
N LYS A 96 3.25 -21.68 6.96
CA LYS A 96 3.13 -22.20 5.61
C LYS A 96 3.36 -21.10 4.56
N LEU A 97 2.83 -19.89 4.76
CA LEU A 97 3.08 -18.77 3.87
C LEU A 97 4.56 -18.40 3.86
N LYS A 98 5.22 -18.33 5.02
CA LYS A 98 6.66 -18.09 5.11
C LYS A 98 7.46 -19.16 4.37
N ALA A 99 7.11 -20.44 4.53
CA ALA A 99 7.81 -21.54 3.87
C ALA A 99 7.78 -21.43 2.33
N ILE A 100 6.60 -21.20 1.73
CA ILE A 100 6.50 -21.07 0.26
C ILE A 100 7.18 -19.80 -0.28
N ILE A 101 7.19 -18.71 0.48
CA ILE A 101 7.95 -17.51 0.10
C ILE A 101 9.44 -17.78 0.21
N ALA A 102 9.88 -18.46 1.25
CA ALA A 102 11.28 -18.83 1.49
C ALA A 102 11.82 -19.71 0.36
N GLU A 103 11.10 -20.77 0.01
CA GLU A 103 11.43 -21.70 -1.07
C GLU A 103 11.63 -20.95 -2.40
N ARG A 104 10.67 -20.11 -2.79
CA ARG A 104 10.72 -19.38 -4.06
C ARG A 104 11.87 -18.35 -4.14
N ASN A 105 12.31 -17.83 -3.01
CA ASN A 105 13.34 -16.78 -2.95
C ASN A 105 14.71 -17.33 -2.48
N ASN A 106 14.82 -18.64 -2.32
CA ASN A 106 16.04 -19.32 -1.84
C ASN A 106 16.58 -18.72 -0.53
N VAL A 107 15.69 -18.49 0.43
CA VAL A 107 15.99 -18.06 1.80
C VAL A 107 15.36 -19.01 2.81
N THR A 108 15.55 -18.80 4.12
CA THR A 108 14.83 -19.56 5.14
C THR A 108 13.60 -18.79 5.67
N PRO A 109 12.62 -19.45 6.32
CA PRO A 109 11.45 -18.79 6.89
C PRO A 109 11.77 -17.68 7.90
N GLU A 110 12.92 -17.76 8.55
CA GLU A 110 13.41 -16.76 9.54
C GLU A 110 13.76 -15.43 8.86
N HIS A 111 14.09 -15.43 7.58
CA HIS A 111 14.31 -14.21 6.79
C HIS A 111 13.03 -13.45 6.50
N ILE A 112 11.84 -14.00 6.80
CA ILE A 112 10.57 -13.46 6.33
C ILE A 112 9.73 -12.90 7.46
N LEU A 113 9.28 -11.65 7.29
CA LEU A 113 8.31 -10.99 8.14
C LEU A 113 7.02 -10.74 7.33
N ILE A 114 5.93 -11.39 7.71
CA ILE A 114 4.61 -11.13 7.13
C ILE A 114 3.94 -9.98 7.89
N GLY A 115 3.20 -9.14 7.17
CA GLY A 115 2.47 -8.04 7.78
C GLY A 115 1.14 -7.72 7.10
N SER A 116 0.37 -6.83 7.72
CA SER A 116 -0.87 -6.29 7.16
C SER A 116 -0.57 -5.37 5.96
N GLY A 117 -0.39 -5.99 4.78
CA GLY A 117 0.30 -5.43 3.62
C GLY A 117 1.79 -5.25 3.90
N SER A 118 2.57 -4.86 2.89
CA SER A 118 3.95 -4.41 3.11
C SER A 118 4.03 -3.14 3.97
N SER A 119 2.91 -2.42 4.12
CA SER A 119 2.83 -1.17 4.86
C SER A 119 3.21 -1.32 6.33
N ALA A 120 2.77 -2.40 6.99
CA ALA A 120 3.08 -2.62 8.40
C ALA A 120 4.58 -2.86 8.64
N PRO A 121 5.26 -3.82 7.97
CA PRO A 121 6.70 -3.98 8.11
C PRO A 121 7.52 -2.74 7.72
N LEU A 122 7.10 -2.01 6.67
CA LEU A 122 7.76 -0.76 6.27
C LEU A 122 7.66 0.31 7.36
N GLN A 123 6.49 0.44 8.00
CA GLN A 123 6.29 1.35 9.11
C GLN A 123 7.15 0.94 10.33
N TRP A 124 7.19 -0.36 10.67
CA TRP A 124 7.99 -0.85 11.80
C TRP A 124 9.48 -0.62 11.59
N LEU A 125 9.98 -0.90 10.38
CA LEU A 125 11.38 -0.63 10.03
C LEU A 125 11.69 0.87 10.13
N ALA A 126 10.83 1.73 9.60
CA ALA A 126 11.00 3.18 9.71
C ALA A 126 11.00 3.64 11.17
N THR A 127 10.07 3.13 12.00
CA THR A 127 10.04 3.45 13.44
C THR A 127 11.32 3.04 14.13
N LYS A 128 11.88 1.87 13.80
CA LYS A 128 13.13 1.38 14.38
C LYS A 128 14.31 2.31 14.01
N VAL A 129 14.48 2.60 12.74
CA VAL A 129 15.67 3.33 12.26
C VAL A 129 15.64 4.80 12.67
N THR A 130 14.47 5.44 12.66
CA THR A 130 14.34 6.87 12.98
C THR A 130 14.43 7.19 14.49
N ARG A 131 14.65 6.18 15.33
CA ARG A 131 15.09 6.38 16.72
C ARG A 131 16.59 6.69 16.84
N LYS A 132 17.38 6.45 15.79
CA LYS A 132 18.84 6.57 15.80
C LYS A 132 19.38 7.53 14.76
N GLY A 133 18.70 7.67 13.62
CA GLY A 133 19.13 8.55 12.55
C GLY A 133 18.09 8.65 11.44
N HIS A 134 18.48 9.31 10.35
CA HIS A 134 17.59 9.64 9.24
C HIS A 134 17.44 8.50 8.24
N ILE A 135 16.34 8.58 7.48
CA ILE A 135 16.11 7.81 6.27
C ILE A 135 16.42 8.71 5.07
N LEU A 136 17.32 8.28 4.19
CA LEU A 136 17.59 8.98 2.93
C LEU A 136 16.78 8.34 1.80
N GLY A 137 15.99 9.15 1.10
CA GLY A 137 15.23 8.74 -0.08
C GLY A 137 15.49 9.63 -1.29
N PRO A 138 15.09 9.20 -2.50
CA PRO A 138 15.07 10.08 -3.65
C PRO A 138 14.09 11.24 -3.43
N ASP A 139 14.04 12.19 -4.35
CA ASP A 139 13.09 13.30 -4.27
C ASP A 139 11.64 12.80 -4.29
N LEU A 140 11.29 11.99 -5.28
CA LEU A 140 9.94 11.50 -5.48
C LEU A 140 9.87 9.97 -5.38
N PHE A 141 9.24 9.47 -4.33
CA PHE A 141 9.02 8.03 -4.08
C PHE A 141 7.84 7.82 -3.13
N TRP A 142 7.41 6.56 -2.98
CA TRP A 142 6.38 6.20 -2.01
C TRP A 142 6.93 6.24 -0.59
N ASP A 143 6.61 7.29 0.12
CA ASP A 143 7.11 7.57 1.47
C ASP A 143 6.04 7.53 2.58
N THR A 144 4.79 7.33 2.23
CA THR A 144 3.66 7.47 3.17
C THR A 144 3.83 6.57 4.41
N THR A 145 4.21 5.31 4.21
CA THR A 145 4.41 4.36 5.32
C THR A 145 5.62 4.70 6.16
N THR A 146 6.67 5.16 5.52
CA THR A 146 7.91 5.58 6.16
C THR A 146 7.70 6.85 6.99
N LYS A 147 6.95 7.83 6.47
CA LYS A 147 6.52 9.02 7.22
C LYS A 147 5.69 8.66 8.45
N MET A 148 4.75 7.74 8.31
CA MET A 148 3.94 7.28 9.44
C MET A 148 4.81 6.63 10.53
N GLY A 149 5.80 5.82 10.14
CA GLY A 149 6.71 5.17 11.08
C GLY A 149 7.66 6.13 11.78
N SER A 150 8.03 7.24 11.14
CA SER A 150 8.93 8.25 11.69
C SER A 150 8.22 9.40 12.43
N ALA A 151 6.89 9.46 12.42
CA ALA A 151 6.12 10.65 12.83
C ALA A 151 6.34 11.10 14.28
N ASN A 152 6.72 10.17 15.18
CA ASN A 152 6.92 10.43 16.61
C ASN A 152 8.38 10.26 17.03
N ASN A 153 9.32 10.25 16.09
CA ASN A 153 10.75 10.10 16.36
C ASN A 153 11.51 11.40 16.05
N ASP A 154 12.69 11.55 16.63
CA ASP A 154 13.53 12.76 16.45
C ASP A 154 14.08 12.91 15.03
N TYR A 155 14.19 11.78 14.31
CA TYR A 155 14.72 11.73 12.97
C TYR A 155 13.62 11.40 11.95
N GLY A 156 13.78 11.88 10.73
CA GLY A 156 12.81 11.71 9.65
C GLY A 156 13.45 11.39 8.32
N ILE A 157 12.75 11.73 7.24
CA ILE A 157 13.20 11.48 5.88
C ILE A 157 13.97 12.70 5.34
N LYS A 158 15.22 12.47 4.94
CA LYS A 158 16.00 13.38 4.08
C LYS A 158 15.80 13.00 2.62
N ARG A 159 15.70 14.00 1.74
CA ARG A 159 15.47 13.78 0.31
C ARG A 159 16.62 14.30 -0.53
N LEU A 160 16.83 13.64 -1.68
CA LEU A 160 17.66 14.21 -2.73
C LEU A 160 16.99 15.42 -3.39
N ALA A 161 17.77 16.19 -4.16
CA ALA A 161 17.22 17.18 -5.05
C ALA A 161 16.51 16.52 -6.24
N LYS A 162 15.58 17.26 -6.84
CA LYS A 162 14.88 16.86 -8.08
C LYS A 162 15.85 16.62 -9.22
N THR A 163 15.62 15.54 -9.97
CA THR A 163 16.25 15.30 -11.27
C THR A 163 15.33 15.79 -12.39
N LYS A 164 15.90 16.19 -13.54
CA LYS A 164 15.10 16.71 -14.67
C LYS A 164 14.17 15.67 -15.29
N ASP A 165 14.59 14.41 -15.28
CA ASP A 165 13.89 13.26 -15.87
C ASP A 165 13.11 12.44 -14.83
N LEU A 166 13.06 12.89 -13.58
CA LEU A 166 12.42 12.20 -12.44
C LEU A 166 13.05 10.84 -12.11
N SER A 167 14.24 10.57 -12.60
CA SER A 167 15.01 9.36 -12.28
C SER A 167 15.57 9.41 -10.86
N ILE A 168 15.94 8.25 -10.33
CA ILE A 168 16.64 8.14 -9.05
C ILE A 168 18.15 8.19 -9.32
N ASP A 169 18.83 9.23 -8.83
CA ASP A 169 20.28 9.36 -8.90
C ASP A 169 20.95 8.60 -7.74
N LEU A 170 21.33 7.35 -8.02
CA LEU A 170 22.01 6.48 -7.06
C LEU A 170 23.40 7.01 -6.64
N THR A 171 24.10 7.73 -7.51
CA THR A 171 25.40 8.32 -7.22
C THR A 171 25.27 9.46 -6.21
N SER A 172 24.35 10.39 -6.46
CA SER A 172 24.06 11.46 -5.53
C SER A 172 23.52 10.92 -4.19
N MET A 173 22.71 9.84 -4.24
CA MET A 173 22.23 9.19 -3.03
C MET A 173 23.39 8.65 -2.19
N TYR A 174 24.34 7.92 -2.80
CA TYR A 174 25.50 7.39 -2.09
C TYR A 174 26.38 8.51 -1.49
N ASN A 175 26.61 9.58 -2.24
CA ASN A 175 27.43 10.71 -1.80
C ASN A 175 26.79 11.49 -0.63
N LYS A 176 25.47 11.46 -0.49
CA LYS A 176 24.73 12.08 0.62
C LYS A 176 24.61 11.21 1.87
N MET A 177 25.12 9.99 1.85
CA MET A 177 25.13 9.10 3.02
C MET A 177 26.18 9.55 4.04
N SER A 178 25.76 10.36 4.99
CA SER A 178 26.51 10.77 6.21
C SER A 178 26.28 9.77 7.34
N SER A 179 27.02 9.92 8.44
CA SER A 179 26.97 9.02 9.61
C SER A 179 25.62 9.03 10.34
N ASP A 180 24.77 10.01 10.11
CA ASP A 180 23.41 10.12 10.66
C ASP A 180 22.33 9.51 9.77
N ILE A 181 22.70 8.84 8.66
CA ILE A 181 21.79 8.07 7.81
C ILE A 181 21.80 6.61 8.25
N GLU A 182 20.72 6.15 8.87
CA GLU A 182 20.54 4.77 9.32
C GLU A 182 19.92 3.87 8.24
N MET A 183 19.22 4.45 7.27
CA MET A 183 18.63 3.71 6.16
C MET A 183 18.58 4.55 4.88
N VAL A 184 18.81 3.90 3.73
CA VAL A 184 18.42 4.43 2.43
C VAL A 184 17.22 3.66 1.90
N GLN A 185 16.25 4.35 1.30
CA GLN A 185 15.04 3.75 0.73
C GLN A 185 14.96 4.02 -0.76
N VAL A 186 14.81 2.95 -1.54
CA VAL A 186 14.56 2.98 -2.99
C VAL A 186 13.31 2.16 -3.29
N THR A 187 12.37 2.72 -4.03
CA THR A 187 11.23 1.97 -4.57
C THR A 187 11.54 1.62 -6.03
N ASN A 188 11.58 0.33 -6.37
CA ASN A 188 11.96 -0.12 -7.72
C ASN A 188 11.11 -1.31 -8.20
N PRO A 189 10.26 -1.12 -9.21
CA PRO A 189 9.93 0.11 -9.96
C PRO A 189 9.34 1.21 -9.08
N ASN A 190 9.69 2.49 -9.39
CA ASN A 190 9.36 3.61 -8.53
C ASN A 190 7.87 4.01 -8.61
N ASN A 191 7.30 4.36 -7.50
CA ASN A 191 5.98 4.98 -7.38
C ASN A 191 6.13 6.42 -6.85
N PRO A 192 5.70 7.47 -7.59
CA PRO A 192 4.69 7.44 -8.67
C PRO A 192 5.23 7.43 -10.10
N THR A 193 6.54 7.48 -10.35
CA THR A 193 7.09 7.69 -11.71
C THR A 193 6.93 6.47 -12.63
N GLY A 194 6.90 5.26 -12.08
CA GLY A 194 6.90 4.00 -12.85
C GLY A 194 8.27 3.60 -13.40
N LEU A 195 9.27 4.45 -13.24
CA LEU A 195 10.63 4.20 -13.73
C LEU A 195 11.27 3.01 -13.01
N THR A 196 12.07 2.25 -13.74
CA THR A 196 12.82 1.11 -13.25
C THR A 196 14.32 1.38 -13.40
N LEU A 197 15.07 1.16 -12.35
CA LEU A 197 16.52 1.27 -12.35
C LEU A 197 17.17 0.07 -13.08
N SER A 198 18.36 0.28 -13.62
CA SER A 198 19.20 -0.80 -14.12
C SER A 198 19.49 -1.79 -12.97
N PRO A 199 19.21 -3.10 -13.14
CA PRO A 199 19.50 -4.09 -12.09
C PRO A 199 20.97 -4.11 -11.70
N LYS A 200 21.89 -3.94 -12.66
CA LYS A 200 23.34 -3.87 -12.43
C LYS A 200 23.71 -2.69 -11.53
N ASP A 201 23.18 -1.50 -11.85
CA ASP A 201 23.53 -0.28 -11.11
C ASP A 201 22.93 -0.29 -9.71
N LEU A 202 21.69 -0.75 -9.58
CA LEU A 202 21.03 -0.89 -8.27
C LEU A 202 21.77 -1.91 -7.40
N ARG A 203 22.21 -3.04 -7.96
CA ARG A 203 22.98 -4.05 -7.24
C ARG A 203 24.33 -3.50 -6.74
N LEU A 204 25.05 -2.77 -7.59
CA LEU A 204 26.29 -2.10 -7.20
C LEU A 204 26.07 -1.06 -6.11
N PHE A 205 25.01 -0.27 -6.21
CA PHE A 205 24.63 0.69 -5.18
C PHE A 205 24.34 -0.03 -3.85
N CYS A 206 23.51 -1.08 -3.86
CA CYS A 206 23.18 -1.86 -2.65
C CYS A 206 24.44 -2.41 -1.97
N LYS A 207 25.38 -3.00 -2.74
CA LYS A 207 26.65 -3.53 -2.21
C LYS A 207 27.53 -2.46 -1.56
N LYS A 208 27.52 -1.23 -2.05
CA LYS A 208 28.27 -0.11 -1.47
C LYS A 208 27.55 0.50 -0.28
N ALA A 209 26.24 0.80 -0.43
CA ALA A 209 25.45 1.51 0.54
C ALA A 209 25.20 0.67 1.82
N SER A 210 25.01 -0.65 1.68
CA SER A 210 24.79 -1.58 2.80
C SER A 210 25.95 -1.67 3.80
N LYS A 211 27.14 -1.22 3.42
CA LYS A 211 28.29 -1.09 4.34
C LYS A 211 28.16 0.09 5.30
N LYS A 212 27.28 1.04 5.02
CA LYS A 212 27.09 2.27 5.81
C LYS A 212 25.75 2.30 6.54
N ALA A 213 24.68 1.77 5.93
CA ALA A 213 23.33 1.85 6.46
C ALA A 213 22.48 0.67 5.94
N ILE A 214 21.28 0.48 6.47
CA ILE A 214 20.27 -0.44 5.90
C ILE A 214 19.87 0.05 4.50
N VAL A 215 19.80 -0.85 3.53
CA VAL A 215 19.29 -0.54 2.19
C VAL A 215 17.94 -1.19 2.00
N LEU A 216 16.87 -0.39 2.06
CA LEU A 216 15.51 -0.85 1.80
C LEU A 216 15.17 -0.69 0.32
N ILE A 217 14.81 -1.80 -0.33
CA ILE A 217 14.27 -1.83 -1.69
C ILE A 217 12.80 -2.25 -1.62
N ASP A 218 11.91 -1.32 -1.94
CA ASP A 218 10.47 -1.61 -2.06
C ASP A 218 10.18 -2.12 -3.47
N GLU A 219 10.00 -3.44 -3.59
CA GLU A 219 9.75 -4.19 -4.82
C GLU A 219 8.26 -4.47 -5.05
N ALA A 220 7.37 -3.61 -4.60
CA ALA A 220 5.91 -3.83 -4.68
C ALA A 220 5.39 -4.08 -6.10
N TYR A 221 6.15 -3.73 -7.14
CA TYR A 221 5.77 -3.86 -8.55
C TYR A 221 6.72 -4.78 -9.34
N ASN A 222 7.64 -5.48 -8.67
CA ASN A 222 8.70 -6.25 -9.33
C ASN A 222 8.16 -7.31 -10.29
N GLU A 223 7.11 -8.03 -9.93
CA GLU A 223 6.50 -9.09 -10.74
C GLU A 223 5.90 -8.58 -12.05
N LEU A 224 5.67 -7.26 -12.17
CA LEU A 224 5.16 -6.62 -13.39
C LEU A 224 6.25 -6.28 -14.40
N THR A 225 7.52 -6.30 -14.00
CA THR A 225 8.67 -6.05 -14.89
C THR A 225 8.86 -7.20 -15.89
N SER A 226 9.62 -6.98 -16.95
CA SER A 226 9.93 -8.03 -17.94
C SER A 226 10.73 -9.18 -17.30
N ASN A 227 11.70 -8.85 -16.45
CA ASN A 227 12.62 -9.80 -15.82
C ASN A 227 12.62 -9.65 -14.28
N PRO A 228 11.58 -10.13 -13.57
CA PRO A 228 11.47 -9.98 -12.12
C PRO A 228 12.65 -10.56 -11.33
N ASP A 229 13.21 -11.69 -11.80
CA ASP A 229 14.30 -12.38 -11.12
C ASP A 229 15.64 -11.64 -11.29
N GLU A 230 15.85 -10.93 -12.39
CA GLU A 230 17.01 -10.09 -12.60
C GLU A 230 16.93 -8.78 -11.78
N ASN A 231 15.72 -8.22 -11.67
CA ASN A 231 15.49 -6.94 -11.01
C ASN A 231 15.52 -7.02 -9.49
N THR A 232 15.32 -8.20 -8.90
CA THR A 232 15.25 -8.32 -7.43
C THR A 232 16.62 -8.17 -6.77
N MET A 233 16.62 -7.58 -5.58
CA MET A 233 17.80 -7.46 -4.72
C MET A 233 17.85 -8.52 -3.62
N ILE A 234 16.92 -9.48 -3.58
CA ILE A 234 16.89 -10.56 -2.58
C ILE A 234 18.20 -11.38 -2.55
N PRO A 235 18.86 -11.71 -3.70
CA PRO A 235 20.11 -12.46 -3.65
C PRO A 235 21.21 -11.81 -2.80
N LEU A 236 21.20 -10.47 -2.67
CA LEU A 236 22.19 -9.77 -1.85
C LEU A 236 22.04 -10.06 -0.36
N ILE A 237 20.84 -10.42 0.10
CA ILE A 237 20.60 -10.82 1.50
C ILE A 237 21.36 -12.12 1.78
N ASN A 238 21.31 -13.11 0.87
CA ASN A 238 22.05 -14.36 0.98
C ASN A 238 23.57 -14.16 0.87
N GLU A 239 24.00 -13.10 0.18
CA GLU A 239 25.40 -12.69 0.12
C GLU A 239 25.88 -11.96 1.38
N GLY A 240 25.01 -11.76 2.39
CA GLY A 240 25.34 -11.12 3.67
C GLY A 240 25.33 -9.59 3.66
N TYR A 241 24.76 -8.96 2.64
CA TYR A 241 24.58 -7.51 2.60
C TYR A 241 23.39 -7.06 3.45
N ASN A 242 23.53 -5.91 4.11
CA ASN A 242 22.45 -5.31 4.92
C ASN A 242 21.35 -4.69 4.03
N VAL A 243 20.69 -5.55 3.28
CA VAL A 243 19.61 -5.23 2.34
C VAL A 243 18.29 -5.77 2.88
N VAL A 244 17.23 -5.00 2.71
CA VAL A 244 15.85 -5.34 3.04
C VAL A 244 15.02 -5.22 1.78
N VAL A 245 14.25 -6.25 1.43
CA VAL A 245 13.33 -6.22 0.31
C VAL A 245 11.90 -6.31 0.82
N ALA A 246 11.04 -5.37 0.40
CA ALA A 246 9.61 -5.39 0.72
C ALA A 246 8.78 -5.76 -0.51
N ARG A 247 7.80 -6.66 -0.35
CA ARG A 247 6.85 -7.09 -1.40
C ARG A 247 5.43 -7.18 -0.88
N THR A 248 4.44 -7.18 -1.78
CA THR A 248 3.03 -7.13 -1.41
C THR A 248 2.17 -7.99 -2.30
N PHE A 249 1.11 -8.55 -1.74
CA PHE A 249 0.05 -9.21 -2.50
C PHE A 249 -1.00 -8.22 -3.05
N SER A 250 -0.85 -6.92 -2.79
CA SER A 250 -1.82 -5.89 -3.17
C SER A 250 -1.87 -5.58 -4.66
N LYS A 251 -0.82 -5.96 -5.44
CA LYS A 251 -0.66 -5.53 -6.84
C LYS A 251 -1.04 -6.65 -7.81
N ILE A 252 -0.10 -7.33 -8.45
CA ILE A 252 -0.38 -8.36 -9.45
C ILE A 252 -1.33 -9.46 -8.96
N TYR A 253 -1.25 -9.82 -7.67
CA TYR A 253 -2.08 -10.84 -7.06
C TYR A 253 -3.55 -10.42 -6.85
N GLY A 254 -3.87 -9.12 -6.96
CA GLY A 254 -5.23 -8.60 -6.81
C GLY A 254 -5.80 -8.68 -5.39
N LEU A 255 -4.94 -8.68 -4.36
CA LEU A 255 -5.33 -8.87 -2.96
C LEU A 255 -5.20 -7.58 -2.13
N ALA A 256 -5.35 -6.40 -2.74
CA ALA A 256 -5.17 -5.12 -2.04
C ALA A 256 -6.04 -4.99 -0.78
N GLY A 257 -7.30 -5.42 -0.82
CA GLY A 257 -8.24 -5.42 0.30
C GLY A 257 -7.96 -6.47 1.37
N MET A 258 -7.19 -7.53 1.03
CA MET A 258 -6.88 -8.63 1.96
C MET A 258 -5.73 -8.31 2.91
N ARG A 259 -5.00 -7.24 2.65
CA ARG A 259 -3.96 -6.71 3.53
C ARG A 259 -2.88 -7.74 3.89
N VAL A 260 -2.21 -8.32 2.89
CA VAL A 260 -1.06 -9.21 3.08
C VAL A 260 0.14 -8.68 2.29
N GLY A 261 1.30 -8.70 2.91
CA GLY A 261 2.58 -8.35 2.31
C GLY A 261 3.71 -8.88 3.19
N TYR A 262 4.93 -8.74 2.73
CA TYR A 262 6.07 -9.28 3.45
C TYR A 262 7.35 -8.49 3.21
N MET A 263 8.30 -8.74 4.09
CA MET A 263 9.65 -8.21 4.04
C MET A 263 10.62 -9.38 4.14
N ILE A 264 11.71 -9.32 3.39
CA ILE A 264 12.81 -10.28 3.45
C ILE A 264 14.06 -9.52 3.85
N ALA A 265 14.77 -10.02 4.86
CA ALA A 265 16.02 -9.46 5.34
C ALA A 265 16.78 -10.52 6.15
N ASP A 266 17.96 -10.16 6.65
CA ASP A 266 18.69 -10.95 7.64
C ASP A 266 17.80 -11.33 8.84
N PRO A 267 17.85 -12.56 9.35
CA PRO A 267 16.98 -13.04 10.44
C PRO A 267 17.08 -12.20 11.74
N GLU A 268 18.27 -11.72 12.09
CA GLU A 268 18.43 -10.88 13.27
C GLU A 268 17.74 -9.52 13.09
N LEU A 269 17.83 -8.95 11.89
CA LEU A 269 17.12 -7.71 11.55
C LEU A 269 15.60 -7.93 11.54
N ILE A 270 15.11 -9.04 10.97
CA ILE A 270 13.70 -9.43 11.00
C ILE A 270 13.17 -9.52 12.43
N SER A 271 13.90 -10.19 13.31
CA SER A 271 13.57 -10.29 14.74
C SER A 271 13.45 -8.91 15.40
N LYS A 272 14.42 -8.02 15.12
CA LYS A 272 14.39 -6.64 15.63
C LYS A 272 13.22 -5.80 15.09
N ILE A 273 12.85 -5.97 13.84
CA ILE A 273 11.73 -5.23 13.22
C ILE A 273 10.40 -5.76 13.78
N SER A 274 10.25 -7.07 13.94
CA SER A 274 9.00 -7.69 14.39
C SER A 274 8.58 -7.23 15.79
N SER A 275 9.53 -6.83 16.64
CA SER A 275 9.24 -6.30 17.98
C SER A 275 8.48 -4.96 18.00
N PHE A 276 8.36 -4.28 16.86
CA PHE A 276 7.59 -3.04 16.72
C PHE A 276 6.11 -3.25 16.32
N GLY A 277 5.69 -4.49 16.15
CA GLY A 277 4.32 -4.82 15.75
C GLY A 277 3.72 -5.99 16.49
N LEU A 278 2.46 -6.26 16.22
CA LEU A 278 1.72 -7.38 16.82
C LEU A 278 2.03 -8.74 16.18
N GLY A 279 2.97 -8.78 15.21
CA GLY A 279 3.31 -10.01 14.50
C GLY A 279 2.07 -10.64 13.81
N ASP A 280 1.97 -11.95 13.91
CA ASP A 280 0.92 -12.73 13.24
C ASP A 280 -0.50 -12.41 13.74
N TYR A 281 -0.66 -11.87 14.96
CA TYR A 281 -1.95 -11.43 15.50
C TYR A 281 -2.59 -10.27 14.71
N SER A 282 -1.82 -9.55 13.91
CA SER A 282 -2.32 -8.48 13.04
C SER A 282 -2.86 -8.98 11.70
N LEU A 283 -2.78 -10.28 11.43
CA LEU A 283 -3.17 -10.89 10.16
C LEU A 283 -4.56 -11.53 10.24
N ASN A 284 -5.26 -11.58 9.11
CA ASN A 284 -6.56 -12.22 9.02
C ASN A 284 -6.48 -13.56 8.25
N GLN A 285 -7.30 -14.51 8.66
CA GLN A 285 -7.38 -15.85 8.08
C GLN A 285 -7.56 -15.84 6.56
N ALA A 286 -8.55 -15.07 6.08
CA ALA A 286 -8.89 -15.01 4.67
C ALA A 286 -7.74 -14.46 3.81
N GLY A 287 -7.07 -13.42 4.29
CA GLY A 287 -5.94 -12.80 3.60
C GLY A 287 -4.76 -13.76 3.48
N VAL A 288 -4.39 -14.45 4.55
CA VAL A 288 -3.27 -15.42 4.54
C VAL A 288 -3.60 -16.61 3.65
N ALA A 289 -4.83 -17.16 3.71
CA ALA A 289 -5.27 -18.24 2.84
C ALA A 289 -5.24 -17.84 1.35
N ALA A 290 -5.73 -16.62 1.04
CA ALA A 290 -5.67 -16.07 -0.31
C ALA A 290 -4.22 -15.90 -0.80
N ALA A 291 -3.31 -15.40 0.05
CA ALA A 291 -1.90 -15.24 -0.28
C ALA A 291 -1.23 -16.58 -0.60
N ILE A 292 -1.47 -17.60 0.22
CA ILE A 292 -0.96 -18.97 -0.01
C ILE A 292 -1.46 -19.51 -1.35
N ALA A 293 -2.76 -19.39 -1.63
CA ALA A 293 -3.36 -19.91 -2.86
C ALA A 293 -2.90 -19.14 -4.11
N SER A 294 -2.61 -17.83 -3.98
CA SER A 294 -2.23 -16.97 -5.11
C SER A 294 -0.75 -17.02 -5.45
N TYR A 295 0.13 -17.35 -4.48
CA TYR A 295 1.57 -17.16 -4.64
C TYR A 295 2.16 -17.92 -5.80
N ASN A 296 1.66 -19.13 -6.05
CA ASN A 296 2.07 -20.01 -7.14
C ASN A 296 0.97 -20.18 -8.21
N ASP A 297 -0.04 -19.32 -8.25
CA ASP A 297 -1.08 -19.33 -9.31
C ASP A 297 -0.55 -18.67 -10.59
N GLU A 298 0.39 -19.33 -11.25
CA GLU A 298 1.06 -18.80 -12.44
C GLU A 298 0.10 -18.46 -13.57
N LYS A 299 -1.00 -19.23 -13.70
CA LYS A 299 -2.03 -18.97 -14.71
C LYS A 299 -2.68 -17.61 -14.49
N PHE A 300 -3.06 -17.31 -13.26
CA PHE A 300 -3.66 -16.02 -12.92
C PHE A 300 -2.65 -14.88 -13.00
N LEU A 301 -1.42 -15.09 -12.55
CA LEU A 301 -0.36 -14.08 -12.61
C LEU A 301 -0.05 -13.70 -14.06
N ARG A 302 0.05 -14.67 -14.96
CA ARG A 302 0.22 -14.42 -16.39
C ARG A 302 -0.94 -13.65 -16.99
N TYR A 303 -2.16 -14.10 -16.75
CA TYR A 303 -3.38 -13.40 -17.18
C TYR A 303 -3.43 -11.95 -16.67
N SER A 304 -3.16 -11.74 -15.38
CA SER A 304 -3.13 -10.39 -14.80
C SER A 304 -2.09 -9.50 -15.46
N LYS A 305 -0.87 -10.04 -15.70
CA LYS A 305 0.21 -9.30 -16.33
C LYS A 305 -0.15 -8.91 -17.77
N GLU A 306 -0.70 -9.84 -18.55
CA GLU A 306 -1.17 -9.57 -19.92
C GLU A 306 -2.22 -8.45 -19.95
N LYS A 307 -3.21 -8.50 -19.06
CA LYS A 307 -4.26 -7.47 -18.97
C LYS A 307 -3.73 -6.11 -18.51
N ILE A 308 -2.76 -6.09 -17.61
CA ILE A 308 -2.10 -4.86 -17.15
C ILE A 308 -1.26 -4.26 -18.29
N VAL A 309 -0.56 -5.07 -19.07
CA VAL A 309 0.21 -4.60 -20.22
C VAL A 309 -0.72 -4.04 -21.30
N GLU A 310 -1.78 -4.76 -21.68
CA GLU A 310 -2.80 -4.28 -22.62
C GLU A 310 -3.37 -2.92 -22.20
N ALA A 311 -3.81 -2.81 -20.95
CA ALA A 311 -4.36 -1.57 -20.40
C ALA A 311 -3.33 -0.42 -20.41
N ARG A 312 -2.06 -0.72 -20.07
CA ARG A 312 -0.98 0.25 -20.06
C ARG A 312 -0.64 0.78 -21.45
N ASP A 313 -0.64 -0.09 -22.45
CA ASP A 313 -0.38 0.30 -23.84
C ASP A 313 -1.51 1.19 -24.37
N MET A 314 -2.77 0.84 -24.13
CA MET A 314 -3.92 1.69 -24.45
C MET A 314 -3.85 3.07 -23.78
N LEU A 315 -3.48 3.14 -22.49
CA LEU A 315 -3.32 4.41 -21.77
C LEU A 315 -2.20 5.26 -22.36
N ARG A 316 -1.05 4.63 -22.67
CA ARG A 316 0.11 5.32 -23.25
C ARG A 316 -0.24 5.98 -24.58
N ASP A 317 -0.92 5.24 -25.45
CA ASP A 317 -1.27 5.71 -26.78
C ASP A 317 -2.29 6.86 -26.70
N ALA A 318 -3.33 6.71 -25.87
CA ALA A 318 -4.31 7.78 -25.65
C ALA A 318 -3.70 9.05 -25.03
N VAL A 319 -2.79 8.91 -24.07
CA VAL A 319 -2.10 10.05 -23.46
C VAL A 319 -1.28 10.81 -24.50
N LYS A 320 -0.53 10.09 -25.38
CA LYS A 320 0.25 10.69 -26.46
C LYS A 320 -0.63 11.36 -27.54
N GLU A 321 -1.72 10.70 -27.93
CA GLU A 321 -2.68 11.24 -28.92
C GLU A 321 -3.30 12.56 -28.45
N ASN A 322 -3.44 12.75 -27.13
CA ASN A 322 -3.90 13.99 -26.55
C ASN A 322 -2.74 15.00 -26.25
N GLY A 323 -1.55 14.82 -26.82
CA GLY A 323 -0.43 15.75 -26.66
C GLY A 323 0.22 15.77 -25.28
N LEU A 324 -0.15 14.84 -24.39
CA LEU A 324 0.42 14.68 -23.05
C LEU A 324 1.64 13.74 -23.10
N LYS A 325 2.50 13.80 -22.07
CA LYS A 325 3.77 13.05 -22.06
C LYS A 325 3.77 11.99 -20.94
N PRO A 326 3.59 10.70 -21.26
CA PRO A 326 3.72 9.65 -20.27
C PRO A 326 5.18 9.32 -20.00
N LEU A 327 5.55 9.06 -18.74
CA LEU A 327 6.82 8.40 -18.43
C LEU A 327 6.76 6.91 -18.83
N PRO A 328 7.90 6.34 -19.24
CA PRO A 328 7.98 4.89 -19.44
C PRO A 328 7.75 4.18 -18.11
N THR A 329 7.02 3.05 -18.15
CA THR A 329 6.68 2.34 -16.91
C THR A 329 6.59 0.84 -17.12
N SER A 330 7.04 0.09 -16.12
CA SER A 330 6.85 -1.36 -16.00
C SER A 330 5.77 -1.74 -14.99
N THR A 331 5.04 -0.74 -14.42
CA THR A 331 4.07 -0.95 -13.35
C THR A 331 2.64 -1.08 -13.87
N ASN A 332 1.66 -1.18 -12.96
CA ASN A 332 0.23 -1.09 -13.26
C ASN A 332 -0.31 0.35 -13.16
N PHE A 333 0.52 1.32 -13.46
CA PHE A 333 0.14 2.74 -13.53
C PHE A 333 1.10 3.50 -14.45
N MET A 334 0.74 4.72 -14.77
CA MET A 334 1.50 5.65 -15.59
C MET A 334 1.52 7.02 -14.93
N PHE A 335 2.68 7.67 -14.91
CA PHE A 335 2.84 9.04 -14.48
C PHE A 335 2.89 9.95 -15.71
N VAL A 336 2.01 10.93 -15.78
CA VAL A 336 1.73 11.71 -16.98
C VAL A 336 2.01 13.19 -16.72
N ASP A 337 2.88 13.76 -17.53
CA ASP A 337 3.09 15.20 -17.60
C ASP A 337 1.91 15.85 -18.35
N LEU A 338 1.17 16.67 -17.66
CA LEU A 338 0.00 17.39 -18.17
C LEU A 338 0.38 18.74 -18.82
N GLY A 339 1.69 19.02 -19.00
CA GLY A 339 2.18 20.27 -19.53
C GLY A 339 1.87 21.44 -18.59
N SER A 340 0.99 22.33 -19.02
CA SER A 340 0.60 23.50 -18.24
C SER A 340 -0.69 23.31 -17.42
N LEU A 341 -1.34 22.13 -17.47
CA LEU A 341 -2.53 21.84 -16.68
C LEU A 341 -2.17 21.50 -15.24
N ASN A 342 -2.95 22.03 -14.30
CA ASN A 342 -2.83 21.62 -12.90
C ASN A 342 -3.45 20.23 -12.70
N ALA A 343 -2.70 19.34 -12.07
CA ALA A 343 -3.12 17.96 -11.89
C ALA A 343 -4.35 17.79 -10.97
N GLU A 344 -4.59 18.73 -10.05
CA GLU A 344 -5.79 18.69 -9.23
C GLU A 344 -7.03 19.18 -10.00
N GLU A 345 -6.88 20.16 -10.88
CA GLU A 345 -7.94 20.59 -11.79
C GLU A 345 -8.26 19.46 -12.77
N PHE A 346 -7.23 18.85 -13.37
CA PHE A 346 -7.39 17.68 -14.23
C PHE A 346 -8.13 16.55 -13.52
N ARG A 347 -7.76 16.22 -12.28
CA ARG A 347 -8.43 15.20 -11.48
C ARG A 347 -9.91 15.49 -11.29
N LYS A 348 -10.27 16.73 -11.00
CA LYS A 348 -11.68 17.15 -10.81
C LYS A 348 -12.49 17.06 -12.11
N GLU A 349 -11.89 17.42 -13.25
CA GLU A 349 -12.57 17.28 -14.55
C GLU A 349 -12.77 15.80 -14.91
N MET A 350 -11.77 14.95 -14.71
CA MET A 350 -11.89 13.51 -14.90
C MET A 350 -12.95 12.89 -13.98
N GLU A 351 -13.09 13.37 -12.76
CA GLU A 351 -14.10 12.90 -11.79
C GLU A 351 -15.54 13.22 -12.27
N LYS A 352 -15.77 14.34 -12.95
CA LYS A 352 -17.07 14.67 -13.59
C LYS A 352 -17.46 13.62 -14.65
N GLU A 353 -16.47 13.08 -15.34
CA GLU A 353 -16.62 12.00 -16.31
C GLU A 353 -16.61 10.59 -15.64
N LYS A 354 -16.75 10.53 -14.31
CA LYS A 354 -16.73 9.31 -13.50
C LYS A 354 -15.42 8.51 -13.62
N VAL A 355 -14.31 9.18 -13.83
CA VAL A 355 -12.95 8.61 -13.89
C VAL A 355 -12.13 9.14 -12.74
N LEU A 356 -11.74 8.26 -11.82
CA LEU A 356 -10.93 8.63 -10.68
C LEU A 356 -9.45 8.43 -11.01
N VAL A 357 -8.68 9.50 -11.08
CA VAL A 357 -7.22 9.50 -11.23
C VAL A 357 -6.56 10.12 -10.02
N ARG A 358 -5.25 9.99 -9.89
CA ARG A 358 -4.49 10.66 -8.84
C ARG A 358 -4.08 12.06 -9.29
N GLY A 359 -4.36 13.07 -8.46
CA GLY A 359 -3.92 14.44 -8.65
C GLY A 359 -2.46 14.66 -8.22
N ILE A 360 -2.19 15.82 -7.68
CA ILE A 360 -0.86 16.30 -7.32
C ILE A 360 -0.10 15.31 -6.42
N TYR A 361 1.18 15.13 -6.73
CA TYR A 361 2.17 14.47 -5.89
C TYR A 361 3.17 15.48 -5.36
N GLN A 362 3.18 15.71 -4.05
CA GLN A 362 4.07 16.70 -3.41
C GLN A 362 3.94 18.07 -4.12
N ASP A 363 5.01 18.62 -4.65
CA ASP A 363 5.06 19.87 -5.43
C ASP A 363 5.06 19.67 -6.96
N TYR A 364 4.78 18.44 -7.41
CA TYR A 364 4.62 18.11 -8.84
C TYR A 364 3.20 18.42 -9.32
N VAL A 365 2.90 19.73 -9.41
CA VAL A 365 1.54 20.25 -9.64
C VAL A 365 0.99 19.96 -11.05
N ASN A 366 1.86 19.63 -12.01
CA ASN A 366 1.50 19.34 -13.40
C ASN A 366 1.56 17.86 -13.74
N TRP A 367 1.71 16.99 -12.75
CA TRP A 367 1.84 15.56 -12.96
C TRP A 367 0.68 14.80 -12.34
N SER A 368 0.03 13.97 -13.13
CA SER A 368 -1.04 13.06 -12.68
C SER A 368 -0.62 11.61 -12.82
N ARG A 369 -1.12 10.75 -11.91
CA ARG A 369 -0.93 9.31 -12.05
C ARG A 369 -2.26 8.63 -12.35
N VAL A 370 -2.29 7.83 -13.42
CA VAL A 370 -3.40 6.97 -13.79
C VAL A 370 -2.99 5.51 -13.61
N SER A 371 -3.80 4.71 -12.93
CA SER A 371 -3.61 3.26 -12.78
C SER A 371 -4.21 2.52 -13.97
N THR A 372 -3.69 1.33 -14.27
CA THR A 372 -4.36 0.40 -15.16
C THR A 372 -5.63 -0.12 -14.49
N GLY A 373 -6.75 -0.16 -15.25
CA GLY A 373 -8.03 -0.69 -14.80
C GLY A 373 -8.43 -1.92 -15.62
N LYS A 374 -9.70 -2.30 -15.52
CA LYS A 374 -10.31 -3.14 -16.54
C LYS A 374 -10.28 -2.42 -17.89
N ILE A 375 -10.24 -3.16 -18.98
CA ILE A 375 -10.22 -2.55 -20.32
C ILE A 375 -11.38 -1.58 -20.54
N ALA A 376 -12.55 -1.86 -19.96
CA ALA A 376 -13.69 -0.94 -19.99
C ALA A 376 -13.41 0.39 -19.27
N ASP A 377 -12.74 0.35 -18.11
CA ASP A 377 -12.37 1.54 -17.34
C ASP A 377 -11.35 2.39 -18.10
N VAL A 378 -10.39 1.71 -18.77
CA VAL A 378 -9.38 2.37 -19.61
C VAL A 378 -10.04 3.06 -20.81
N LYS A 379 -11.01 2.42 -21.47
CA LYS A 379 -11.79 3.06 -22.55
C LYS A 379 -12.55 4.28 -22.06
N GLN A 380 -13.09 4.25 -20.83
CA GLN A 380 -13.73 5.42 -20.23
C GLN A 380 -12.72 6.55 -19.97
N TYR A 381 -11.51 6.22 -19.46
CA TYR A 381 -10.43 7.20 -19.33
C TYR A 381 -10.06 7.84 -20.67
N ILE A 382 -9.87 7.03 -21.72
CA ILE A 382 -9.51 7.51 -23.06
C ILE A 382 -10.52 8.56 -23.55
N LYS A 383 -11.81 8.27 -23.41
CA LYS A 383 -12.88 9.19 -23.75
C LYS A 383 -12.81 10.48 -22.90
N ALA A 384 -12.64 10.35 -21.59
CA ALA A 384 -12.62 11.47 -20.68
C ALA A 384 -11.41 12.40 -20.89
N VAL A 385 -10.20 11.85 -21.13
CA VAL A 385 -9.00 12.66 -21.34
C VAL A 385 -9.10 13.52 -22.60
N SER A 386 -9.69 13.01 -23.67
CA SER A 386 -9.92 13.75 -24.91
C SER A 386 -10.85 14.95 -24.69
N TYR A 387 -11.92 14.81 -23.93
CA TYR A 387 -12.82 15.93 -23.59
C TYR A 387 -12.16 16.95 -22.67
N THR A 388 -11.46 16.51 -21.68
CA THR A 388 -10.82 17.40 -20.69
C THR A 388 -9.72 18.24 -21.33
N HIS A 389 -8.95 17.66 -22.24
CA HIS A 389 -7.88 18.37 -22.95
C HIS A 389 -8.43 19.43 -23.91
N LEU A 390 -9.47 19.12 -24.68
CA LEU A 390 -10.15 20.08 -25.58
C LEU A 390 -10.71 21.28 -24.80
N ARG A 391 -11.43 21.06 -23.71
CA ARG A 391 -11.99 22.13 -22.86
C ARG A 391 -10.91 23.04 -22.25
N ALA A 392 -9.78 22.49 -21.84
CA ALA A 392 -8.68 23.29 -21.30
C ALA A 392 -8.06 24.23 -22.35
N HIS A 393 -7.99 23.80 -23.61
CA HIS A 393 -7.55 24.63 -24.73
C HIS A 393 -8.58 25.73 -25.08
N GLU A 394 -9.87 25.42 -25.11
CA GLU A 394 -10.94 26.39 -25.39
C GLU A 394 -11.02 27.48 -24.31
N THR A 395 -10.92 27.12 -23.05
CA THR A 395 -10.93 28.10 -21.94
C THR A 395 -9.75 29.06 -22.00
N ARG A 396 -8.57 28.59 -22.42
CA ARG A 396 -7.39 29.45 -22.63
C ARG A 396 -7.53 30.35 -23.84
N GLY A 397 -8.05 29.84 -24.95
CA GLY A 397 -8.36 30.63 -26.14
C GLY A 397 -9.32 31.77 -25.81
N ASN A 398 -10.38 31.49 -25.06
CA ASN A 398 -11.36 32.47 -24.63
C ASN A 398 -10.78 33.53 -23.63
N LEU A 399 -9.86 33.12 -22.74
CA LEU A 399 -9.17 34.05 -21.83
C LEU A 399 -8.19 34.99 -22.57
N VAL A 400 -7.50 34.46 -23.58
CA VAL A 400 -6.62 35.29 -24.45
C VAL A 400 -7.43 36.27 -25.27
N CYS A 401 -8.54 35.85 -25.87
CA CYS A 401 -9.46 36.73 -26.59
C CYS A 401 -10.07 37.81 -25.70
N ARG A 402 -10.49 37.49 -24.47
CA ARG A 402 -10.99 38.53 -23.51
C ARG A 402 -9.92 39.50 -23.06
N ARG A 403 -8.64 39.09 -22.91
CA ARG A 403 -7.54 40.01 -22.62
C ARG A 403 -7.18 40.92 -23.78
N LEU A 404 -7.37 40.50 -25.01
CA LEU A 404 -7.14 41.30 -26.20
C LEU A 404 -8.29 42.31 -26.49
N VAL A 405 -9.53 41.93 -26.14
CA VAL A 405 -10.70 42.83 -26.30
C VAL A 405 -10.84 43.83 -25.17
N GLY A 406 -10.25 43.57 -24.00
CA GLY A 406 -10.27 44.52 -22.85
C GLY A 406 -9.18 45.59 -22.86
N LYS A 407 -8.40 45.75 -23.95
CA LYS A 407 -7.38 46.81 -24.17
C LYS A 407 -7.76 47.70 -25.37
N LYS A 408 -9.00 48.13 -25.44
CA LYS A 408 -9.44 49.24 -26.28
C LYS A 408 -10.06 50.34 -25.42
#